data_b6f6f722c3b49863d5c99ea9eb9efeb2
#
_entry.id   b6f6f722c3b49863d5c99ea9eb9efeb2
#
_cell.length_a   1.000
_cell.length_b   1.000
_cell.length_c   1.000
_cell.angle_alpha   90.00
_cell.angle_beta   90.00
_cell.angle_gamma   90.00
#
_symmetry.space_group_name_H-M   'P 1'
#
loop_
_entity.id
_entity.type
_entity.pdbx_description
1 polymer ?
#
loop_
_entity_poly.entity_id
_entity_poly.type
_entity_poly.pdbx_seq_one_letter_code
_entity_poly.pdbx_strand_id
1 'polypeptide(L)'
;KGDEINDYLFRPVQDNEAERIRFVNRMHNEVRTFKDRNGKDRRLNKEERALVQLVIEGRAAEDAVNAMERSRDIQNAAENIKNARKLAGKDDLAKRRQAEIDASVDEAREFNLGTDERRLAIQYSRWLETQERLQGADTTIIGNAVEKYRELFNQLYDAANDFLVAHGYEPIGFIRGYAPHLQSQETQERFNNALERMGINREIGKLPTSIAGRTKNFKPNMPWNGFFKNRNSQGEFLDPDIAEGFEKYVDSMSDVLYHTDDIMRTRAFVRYFRRTYAPEEIRNQLEQADALRYAQADQQASFLRDKGKLSYT
;
A
#
# COMPACT_ATOMS: atom_id res chain seq x y z
N LYS A 1 -40.46 12.21 -9.40
CA LYS A 1 -39.58 12.32 -8.18
C LYS A 1 -38.84 11.02 -7.85
N GLY A 2 -39.47 9.83 -7.98
CA GLY A 2 -38.79 8.54 -7.77
C GLY A 2 -37.75 8.26 -8.83
N ASP A 3 -38.08 8.51 -10.08
CA ASP A 3 -37.18 8.31 -11.23
C ASP A 3 -36.00 9.28 -11.19
N GLU A 4 -36.20 10.53 -10.81
CA GLU A 4 -35.14 11.54 -10.64
C GLU A 4 -34.13 11.14 -9.56
N ILE A 5 -34.58 10.56 -8.44
CA ILE A 5 -33.70 10.03 -7.39
C ILE A 5 -32.95 8.81 -7.88
N ASN A 6 -33.60 7.92 -8.62
CA ASN A 6 -32.97 6.76 -9.20
C ASN A 6 -31.86 7.16 -10.17
N ASP A 7 -32.15 8.07 -11.09
CA ASP A 7 -31.16 8.53 -12.09
C ASP A 7 -30.01 9.34 -11.47
N TYR A 8 -30.27 10.05 -10.36
CA TYR A 8 -29.23 10.86 -9.71
C TYR A 8 -28.33 10.06 -8.75
N LEU A 9 -28.90 9.11 -8.00
CA LEU A 9 -28.16 8.39 -6.96
C LEU A 9 -27.83 6.94 -7.32
N PHE A 10 -28.80 6.18 -7.81
CA PHE A 10 -28.65 4.73 -7.91
C PHE A 10 -28.04 4.29 -9.24
N ARG A 11 -28.45 4.88 -10.34
CA ARG A 11 -27.95 4.52 -11.67
C ARG A 11 -26.44 4.74 -11.80
N PRO A 12 -25.86 5.90 -11.41
CA PRO A 12 -24.41 6.10 -11.44
C PRO A 12 -23.64 5.10 -10.58
N VAL A 13 -24.17 4.73 -9.41
CA VAL A 13 -23.54 3.71 -8.55
C VAL A 13 -23.51 2.35 -9.24
N GLN A 14 -24.59 1.97 -9.94
CA GLN A 14 -24.64 0.69 -10.67
C GLN A 14 -23.68 0.69 -11.86
N ASP A 15 -23.61 1.78 -12.62
CA ASP A 15 -22.72 1.93 -13.76
C ASP A 15 -21.25 1.89 -13.31
N ASN A 16 -20.90 2.63 -12.26
CA ASN A 16 -19.57 2.65 -11.68
C ASN A 16 -19.16 1.28 -11.11
N GLU A 17 -20.09 0.56 -10.46
CA GLU A 17 -19.80 -0.79 -9.98
C GLU A 17 -19.56 -1.77 -11.13
N ALA A 18 -20.32 -1.66 -12.22
CA ALA A 18 -20.09 -2.49 -13.39
C ALA A 18 -18.73 -2.21 -14.05
N GLU A 19 -18.31 -0.95 -14.12
CA GLU A 19 -16.99 -0.55 -14.61
C GLU A 19 -15.87 -1.00 -13.66
N ARG A 20 -16.07 -0.86 -12.35
CA ARG A 20 -15.15 -1.35 -11.33
C ARG A 20 -14.89 -2.85 -11.47
N ILE A 21 -15.96 -3.64 -11.61
CA ILE A 21 -15.85 -5.09 -11.79
C ILE A 21 -15.07 -5.43 -13.08
N ARG A 22 -15.33 -4.73 -14.19
CA ARG A 22 -14.58 -4.92 -15.44
C ARG A 22 -13.10 -4.58 -15.27
N PHE A 23 -12.80 -3.49 -14.59
CA PHE A 23 -11.44 -3.06 -14.30
C PHE A 23 -10.70 -4.09 -13.46
N VAL A 24 -11.26 -4.52 -12.32
CA VAL A 24 -10.69 -5.53 -11.41
C VAL A 24 -10.46 -6.85 -12.16
N ASN A 25 -11.46 -7.34 -12.88
CA ASN A 25 -11.32 -8.58 -13.65
C ASN A 25 -10.23 -8.49 -14.73
N ARG A 26 -10.11 -7.36 -15.42
CA ARG A 26 -9.02 -7.13 -16.38
C ARG A 26 -7.67 -7.21 -15.68
N MET A 27 -7.47 -6.47 -14.59
CA MET A 27 -6.21 -6.45 -13.86
C MET A 27 -5.81 -7.84 -13.33
N HIS A 28 -6.76 -8.59 -12.78
CA HIS A 28 -6.51 -9.95 -12.28
C HIS A 28 -6.19 -10.93 -13.43
N ASN A 29 -6.85 -10.81 -14.56
CA ASN A 29 -6.58 -11.67 -15.73
C ASN A 29 -5.19 -11.43 -16.32
N GLU A 30 -4.70 -10.19 -16.32
CA GLU A 30 -3.37 -9.83 -16.81
C GLU A 30 -2.22 -10.52 -16.04
N VAL A 31 -2.45 -10.87 -14.77
CA VAL A 31 -1.45 -11.53 -13.91
C VAL A 31 -1.77 -12.99 -13.63
N ARG A 32 -2.72 -13.56 -14.34
CA ARG A 32 -3.19 -14.94 -14.09
C ARG A 32 -2.19 -16.00 -14.53
N THR A 33 -1.54 -15.78 -15.67
CA THR A 33 -0.58 -16.73 -16.26
C THR A 33 0.58 -15.98 -16.91
N PHE A 34 1.74 -16.63 -16.93
CA PHE A 34 2.97 -16.10 -17.54
C PHE A 34 3.66 -17.21 -18.34
N LYS A 35 4.37 -16.84 -19.38
CA LYS A 35 5.16 -17.78 -20.19
C LYS A 35 6.39 -18.23 -19.43
N ASP A 36 6.54 -19.55 -19.30
CA ASP A 36 7.74 -20.18 -18.78
C ASP A 36 8.85 -20.29 -19.83
N ARG A 37 9.99 -20.86 -19.47
CA ARG A 37 11.14 -21.07 -20.37
C ARG A 37 10.83 -21.94 -21.59
N ASN A 38 9.75 -22.72 -21.55
CA ASN A 38 9.31 -23.56 -22.67
C ASN A 38 8.22 -22.86 -23.52
N GLY A 39 7.91 -21.58 -23.24
CA GLY A 39 6.86 -20.81 -23.92
C GLY A 39 5.44 -21.18 -23.50
N LYS A 40 5.25 -22.01 -22.48
CA LYS A 40 3.94 -22.47 -22.00
C LYS A 40 3.39 -21.50 -20.96
N ASP A 41 2.13 -21.11 -21.12
CA ASP A 41 1.43 -20.28 -20.15
C ASP A 41 1.07 -21.10 -18.90
N ARG A 42 1.52 -20.63 -17.73
CA ARG A 42 1.18 -21.23 -16.44
C ARG A 42 1.11 -20.19 -15.33
N ARG A 43 0.49 -20.55 -14.23
CA ARG A 43 0.47 -19.71 -13.00
C ARG A 43 1.81 -19.79 -12.29
N LEU A 44 2.14 -18.71 -11.58
CA LEU A 44 3.25 -18.71 -10.63
C LEU A 44 2.93 -19.60 -9.43
N ASN A 45 3.88 -20.42 -9.03
CA ASN A 45 3.81 -21.09 -7.73
C ASN A 45 4.12 -20.12 -6.58
N LYS A 46 3.97 -20.58 -5.33
CA LYS A 46 4.17 -19.71 -4.14
C LYS A 46 5.59 -19.14 -4.07
N GLU A 47 6.59 -19.91 -4.38
CA GLU A 47 7.98 -19.47 -4.34
C GLU A 47 8.29 -18.45 -5.45
N GLU A 48 7.77 -18.67 -6.65
CA GLU A 48 7.90 -17.74 -7.76
C GLU A 48 7.20 -16.41 -7.47
N ARG A 49 6.02 -16.42 -6.86
CA ARG A 49 5.34 -15.19 -6.42
C ARG A 49 6.17 -14.38 -5.43
N ALA A 50 6.77 -15.08 -4.46
CA ALA A 50 7.70 -14.45 -3.53
C ALA A 50 8.95 -13.89 -4.23
N LEU A 51 9.52 -14.63 -5.16
CA LEU A 51 10.69 -14.18 -5.92
C LEU A 51 10.38 -12.97 -6.80
N VAL A 52 9.22 -12.93 -7.47
CA VAL A 52 8.80 -11.77 -8.28
C VAL A 52 8.77 -10.51 -7.42
N GLN A 53 8.17 -10.56 -6.23
CA GLN A 53 8.14 -9.42 -5.32
C GLN A 53 9.54 -9.00 -4.90
N LEU A 54 10.36 -9.94 -4.46
CA LEU A 54 11.73 -9.67 -4.02
C LEU A 54 12.61 -9.11 -5.15
N VAL A 55 12.37 -9.51 -6.42
CA VAL A 55 13.08 -8.96 -7.58
C VAL A 55 12.67 -7.52 -7.86
N ILE A 56 11.38 -7.19 -7.77
CA ILE A 56 10.91 -5.81 -7.96
C ILE A 56 11.56 -4.87 -6.94
N GLU A 57 11.55 -5.25 -5.68
CA GLU A 57 12.13 -4.47 -4.58
C GLU A 57 13.66 -4.42 -4.64
N GLY A 58 14.27 -5.57 -4.94
CA GLY A 58 15.71 -5.71 -4.98
C GLY A 58 16.37 -4.91 -6.09
N ARG A 59 15.80 -4.88 -7.29
CA ARG A 59 16.31 -4.04 -8.40
C ARG A 59 16.23 -2.55 -8.04
N ALA A 60 15.20 -2.13 -7.33
CA ALA A 60 15.12 -0.74 -6.87
C ALA A 60 16.19 -0.41 -5.82
N ALA A 61 16.49 -1.36 -4.92
CA ALA A 61 17.57 -1.20 -3.95
C ALA A 61 18.94 -1.17 -4.65
N GLU A 62 19.17 -2.03 -5.64
CA GLU A 62 20.39 -2.04 -6.44
C GLU A 62 20.62 -0.72 -7.17
N ASP A 63 19.59 -0.22 -7.87
CA ASP A 63 19.63 1.08 -8.55
C ASP A 63 19.93 2.21 -7.56
N ALA A 64 19.30 2.20 -6.38
CA ALA A 64 19.50 3.21 -5.36
C ALA A 64 20.94 3.17 -4.79
N VAL A 65 21.46 1.98 -4.51
CA VAL A 65 22.85 1.82 -4.03
C VAL A 65 23.84 2.28 -5.09
N ASN A 66 23.63 1.92 -6.36
CA ASN A 66 24.54 2.30 -7.45
C ASN A 66 24.54 3.82 -7.71
N ALA A 67 23.49 4.53 -7.35
CA ALA A 67 23.40 5.99 -7.45
C ALA A 67 24.07 6.74 -6.28
N MET A 68 24.48 6.03 -5.22
CA MET A 68 25.13 6.64 -4.05
C MET A 68 26.64 6.84 -4.27
N GLU A 69 27.18 7.95 -3.80
CA GLU A 69 28.63 8.20 -3.81
C GLU A 69 29.41 7.12 -3.04
N ARG A 70 28.84 6.61 -1.97
CA ARG A 70 29.42 5.56 -1.11
C ARG A 70 28.92 4.16 -1.43
N SER A 71 28.59 3.92 -2.70
CA SER A 71 28.03 2.64 -3.17
C SER A 71 28.84 1.43 -2.69
N ARG A 72 30.16 1.50 -2.73
CA ARG A 72 31.05 0.40 -2.34
C ARG A 72 30.96 0.06 -0.84
N ASP A 73 30.89 1.07 0.03
CA ASP A 73 30.76 0.86 1.48
C ASP A 73 29.40 0.22 1.79
N ILE A 74 28.34 0.69 1.15
CA ILE A 74 26.99 0.14 1.30
C ILE A 74 26.93 -1.32 0.80
N GLN A 75 27.59 -1.64 -0.32
CA GLN A 75 27.66 -3.01 -0.85
C GLN A 75 28.42 -3.94 0.09
N ASN A 76 29.56 -3.50 0.65
CA ASN A 76 30.32 -4.28 1.62
C ASN A 76 29.51 -4.55 2.89
N ALA A 77 28.89 -3.52 3.45
CA ALA A 77 28.00 -3.66 4.60
C ALA A 77 26.83 -4.64 4.31
N ALA A 78 26.23 -4.55 3.13
CA ALA A 78 25.15 -5.43 2.73
C ALA A 78 25.60 -6.90 2.61
N GLU A 79 26.80 -7.16 2.11
CA GLU A 79 27.34 -8.51 2.04
C GLU A 79 27.53 -9.10 3.43
N ASN A 80 28.06 -8.33 4.38
CA ASN A 80 28.25 -8.75 5.77
C ASN A 80 26.90 -9.01 6.45
N ILE A 81 25.91 -8.13 6.28
CA ILE A 81 24.55 -8.32 6.77
C ILE A 81 23.93 -9.62 6.21
N LYS A 82 24.09 -9.88 4.91
CA LYS A 82 23.62 -11.12 4.26
C LYS A 82 24.24 -12.34 4.91
N ASN A 83 25.56 -12.32 5.16
CA ASN A 83 26.27 -13.41 5.77
C ASN A 83 25.80 -13.65 7.22
N ALA A 84 25.59 -12.60 8.02
CA ALA A 84 25.03 -12.71 9.36
C ALA A 84 23.65 -13.38 9.36
N ARG A 85 22.77 -13.00 8.42
CA ARG A 85 21.46 -13.64 8.24
C ARG A 85 21.55 -15.11 7.88
N LYS A 86 22.50 -15.50 7.05
CA LYS A 86 22.73 -16.91 6.68
C LYS A 86 23.17 -17.74 7.88
N LEU A 87 24.09 -17.21 8.69
CA LEU A 87 24.59 -17.87 9.90
C LEU A 87 23.49 -18.10 10.95
N ALA A 88 22.51 -17.22 11.02
CA ALA A 88 21.37 -17.35 11.94
C ALA A 88 20.41 -18.52 11.59
N GLY A 89 20.59 -19.16 10.42
CA GLY A 89 19.78 -20.29 9.97
C GLY A 89 18.50 -19.89 9.23
N LYS A 90 17.96 -20.80 8.41
CA LYS A 90 16.80 -20.51 7.56
C LYS A 90 15.46 -20.64 8.28
N ASP A 91 15.39 -21.45 9.33
CA ASP A 91 14.13 -21.89 9.94
C ASP A 91 13.61 -20.96 11.04
N ASP A 92 14.47 -20.05 11.54
CA ASP A 92 14.10 -19.09 12.60
C ASP A 92 14.14 -17.66 12.09
N LEU A 93 12.98 -17.19 11.63
CA LEU A 93 12.81 -15.83 11.11
C LEU A 93 13.17 -14.76 12.14
N ALA A 94 12.87 -15.01 13.42
CA ALA A 94 13.16 -14.05 14.48
C ALA A 94 14.66 -13.90 14.71
N LYS A 95 15.41 -15.01 14.74
CA LYS A 95 16.87 -15.00 14.84
C LYS A 95 17.52 -14.35 13.62
N ARG A 96 17.04 -14.68 12.42
CA ARG A 96 17.55 -14.05 11.18
C ARG A 96 17.38 -12.55 11.20
N ARG A 97 16.23 -12.09 11.67
CA ARG A 97 15.96 -10.67 11.77
C ARG A 97 16.82 -10.00 12.83
N GLN A 98 16.97 -10.63 14.00
CA GLN A 98 17.85 -10.08 15.02
C GLN A 98 19.28 -9.96 14.49
N ALA A 99 19.79 -11.00 13.84
CA ALA A 99 21.10 -10.98 13.19
C ALA A 99 21.22 -9.88 12.11
N GLU A 100 20.16 -9.64 11.33
CA GLU A 100 20.11 -8.53 10.36
C GLU A 100 20.23 -7.17 11.05
N ILE A 101 19.47 -6.97 12.13
CA ILE A 101 19.48 -5.70 12.88
C ILE A 101 20.86 -5.49 13.51
N ASP A 102 21.39 -6.47 14.23
CA ASP A 102 22.66 -6.37 14.93
C ASP A 102 23.81 -6.11 13.95
N ALA A 103 23.92 -6.91 12.90
CA ALA A 103 24.91 -6.71 11.84
C ALA A 103 24.76 -5.33 11.19
N SER A 104 23.53 -4.87 10.90
CA SER A 104 23.33 -3.54 10.31
C SER A 104 23.78 -2.39 11.20
N VAL A 105 23.74 -2.54 12.52
CA VAL A 105 24.26 -1.54 13.47
C VAL A 105 25.77 -1.55 13.48
N ASP A 106 26.38 -2.73 13.50
CA ASP A 106 27.84 -2.89 13.54
C ASP A 106 28.45 -2.37 12.24
N GLU A 107 27.90 -2.76 11.08
CA GLU A 107 28.35 -2.27 9.77
C GLU A 107 28.16 -0.75 9.59
N ALA A 108 27.05 -0.21 10.13
CA ALA A 108 26.83 1.23 10.09
C ALA A 108 27.90 2.00 10.90
N ARG A 109 28.40 1.43 11.99
CA ARG A 109 29.52 2.00 12.76
C ARG A 109 30.85 1.84 12.05
N GLU A 110 31.14 0.66 11.51
CA GLU A 110 32.38 0.35 10.81
C GLU A 110 32.58 1.24 9.59
N PHE A 111 31.57 1.33 8.73
CA PHE A 111 31.59 2.13 7.51
C PHE A 111 31.10 3.58 7.71
N ASN A 112 30.74 3.99 8.93
CA ASN A 112 30.17 5.31 9.23
C ASN A 112 28.98 5.66 8.30
N LEU A 113 28.01 4.73 8.16
CA LEU A 113 26.83 4.89 7.33
C LEU A 113 25.75 5.72 8.03
N GLY A 114 25.15 6.64 7.30
CA GLY A 114 23.94 7.35 7.73
C GLY A 114 22.72 6.43 7.81
N THR A 115 21.61 6.95 8.35
CA THR A 115 20.38 6.17 8.53
C THR A 115 19.83 5.64 7.19
N ASP A 116 19.88 6.43 6.13
CA ASP A 116 19.39 6.04 4.80
C ASP A 116 20.32 5.02 4.14
N GLU A 117 21.63 5.21 4.24
CA GLU A 117 22.62 4.28 3.73
C GLU A 117 22.55 2.92 4.44
N ARG A 118 22.39 2.91 5.76
CA ARG A 118 22.14 1.70 6.54
C ARG A 118 20.87 0.98 6.07
N ARG A 119 19.78 1.71 5.86
CA ARG A 119 18.53 1.14 5.34
C ARG A 119 18.73 0.52 3.95
N LEU A 120 19.44 1.19 3.07
CA LEU A 120 19.80 0.68 1.75
C LEU A 120 20.69 -0.57 1.85
N ALA A 121 21.66 -0.62 2.76
CA ALA A 121 22.49 -1.81 2.98
C ALA A 121 21.64 -3.03 3.38
N ILE A 122 20.64 -2.84 4.26
CA ILE A 122 19.69 -3.91 4.62
C ILE A 122 18.87 -4.37 3.39
N GLN A 123 18.33 -3.45 2.60
CA GLN A 123 17.53 -3.78 1.42
C GLN A 123 18.40 -4.50 0.36
N TYR A 124 19.60 -4.01 0.14
CA TYR A 124 20.53 -4.60 -0.81
C TYR A 124 21.04 -5.98 -0.35
N SER A 125 21.23 -6.20 0.94
CA SER A 125 21.57 -7.53 1.48
C SER A 125 20.52 -8.59 1.16
N ARG A 126 19.24 -8.21 1.20
CA ARG A 126 18.10 -9.06 0.81
C ARG A 126 18.08 -9.32 -0.69
N TRP A 127 18.45 -8.33 -1.48
CA TRP A 127 18.61 -8.49 -2.93
C TRP A 127 19.72 -9.49 -3.28
N LEU A 128 20.87 -9.41 -2.65
CA LEU A 128 21.97 -10.37 -2.85
C LEU A 128 21.53 -11.80 -2.52
N GLU A 129 20.78 -12.00 -1.45
CA GLU A 129 20.20 -13.31 -1.12
C GLU A 129 19.17 -13.77 -2.16
N THR A 130 18.38 -12.84 -2.70
CA THR A 130 17.39 -13.13 -3.75
C THR A 130 18.08 -13.57 -5.04
N GLN A 131 19.18 -12.93 -5.44
CA GLN A 131 19.96 -13.31 -6.60
C GLN A 131 20.48 -14.76 -6.50
N GLU A 132 20.90 -15.20 -5.33
CA GLU A 132 21.30 -16.60 -5.12
C GLU A 132 20.12 -17.58 -5.31
N ARG A 133 18.94 -17.22 -4.83
CA ARG A 133 17.72 -18.03 -5.01
C ARG A 133 17.28 -18.10 -6.48
N LEU A 134 17.51 -17.05 -7.26
CA LEU A 134 17.19 -17.01 -8.69
C LEU A 134 18.02 -18.00 -9.52
N GLN A 135 19.21 -18.41 -9.06
CA GLN A 135 20.05 -19.38 -9.79
C GLN A 135 19.38 -20.75 -9.97
N GLY A 136 18.47 -21.14 -9.09
CA GLY A 136 17.70 -22.38 -9.14
C GLY A 136 16.29 -22.26 -9.72
N ALA A 137 15.85 -21.06 -10.08
CA ALA A 137 14.48 -20.77 -10.49
C ALA A 137 14.32 -20.63 -12.02
N ASP A 138 13.09 -20.69 -12.51
CA ASP A 138 12.77 -20.31 -13.89
C ASP A 138 12.78 -18.78 -14.04
N THR A 139 13.94 -18.24 -14.41
CA THR A 139 14.14 -16.79 -14.54
C THR A 139 13.31 -16.17 -15.66
N THR A 140 12.85 -16.96 -16.65
CA THR A 140 12.01 -16.48 -17.75
C THR A 140 10.62 -16.10 -17.24
N ILE A 141 9.96 -17.00 -16.52
CA ILE A 141 8.62 -16.71 -16.01
C ILE A 141 8.66 -15.60 -14.94
N ILE A 142 9.71 -15.59 -14.12
CA ILE A 142 9.91 -14.51 -13.11
C ILE A 142 10.12 -13.17 -13.80
N GLY A 143 10.96 -13.10 -14.84
CA GLY A 143 11.19 -11.89 -15.62
C GLY A 143 9.92 -11.35 -16.24
N ASN A 144 9.17 -12.20 -16.94
CA ASN A 144 7.90 -11.84 -17.56
C ASN A 144 6.89 -11.31 -16.53
N ALA A 145 6.83 -11.95 -15.37
CA ALA A 145 5.96 -11.51 -14.29
C ALA A 145 6.38 -10.17 -13.69
N VAL A 146 7.68 -9.96 -13.43
CA VAL A 146 8.23 -8.69 -12.93
C VAL A 146 7.87 -7.54 -13.85
N GLU A 147 8.07 -7.70 -15.17
CA GLU A 147 7.74 -6.66 -16.14
C GLU A 147 6.25 -6.35 -16.15
N LYS A 148 5.42 -7.39 -16.12
CA LYS A 148 3.96 -7.22 -16.13
C LYS A 148 3.43 -6.55 -14.86
N TYR A 149 3.86 -6.98 -13.69
CA TYR A 149 3.46 -6.33 -12.45
C TYR A 149 3.92 -4.86 -12.38
N ARG A 150 5.14 -4.55 -12.85
CA ARG A 150 5.61 -3.17 -12.91
C ARG A 150 4.77 -2.31 -13.84
N GLU A 151 4.43 -2.83 -15.04
CA GLU A 151 3.53 -2.14 -15.96
C GLU A 151 2.19 -1.82 -15.30
N LEU A 152 1.57 -2.81 -14.65
CA LEU A 152 0.27 -2.64 -14.00
C LEU A 152 0.33 -1.70 -12.79
N PHE A 153 1.39 -1.74 -11.97
CA PHE A 153 1.58 -0.77 -10.89
C PHE A 153 1.75 0.66 -11.43
N ASN A 154 2.42 0.85 -12.55
CA ASN A 154 2.50 2.16 -13.20
C ASN A 154 1.12 2.63 -13.69
N GLN A 155 0.34 1.75 -14.33
CA GLN A 155 -1.03 2.08 -14.74
C GLN A 155 -1.92 2.47 -13.55
N LEU A 156 -1.81 1.74 -12.44
CA LEU A 156 -2.54 2.06 -11.21
C LEU A 156 -2.09 3.40 -10.60
N TYR A 157 -0.79 3.68 -10.62
CA TYR A 157 -0.22 4.95 -10.17
C TYR A 157 -0.74 6.12 -11.01
N ASP A 158 -0.73 5.97 -12.33
CA ASP A 158 -1.23 7.02 -13.25
C ASP A 158 -2.73 7.24 -13.03
N ALA A 159 -3.54 6.17 -12.95
CA ALA A 159 -4.97 6.28 -12.67
C ALA A 159 -5.26 6.97 -11.33
N ALA A 160 -4.43 6.70 -10.30
CA ALA A 160 -4.56 7.37 -9.01
C ALA A 160 -4.26 8.86 -9.09
N ASN A 161 -3.19 9.24 -9.79
CA ASN A 161 -2.82 10.63 -9.95
C ASN A 161 -3.82 11.41 -10.80
N ASP A 162 -4.31 10.83 -11.88
CA ASP A 162 -5.37 11.42 -12.69
C ASP A 162 -6.62 11.70 -11.86
N PHE A 163 -7.00 10.72 -11.02
CA PHE A 163 -8.12 10.88 -10.10
C PHE A 163 -7.86 11.99 -9.07
N LEU A 164 -6.67 12.03 -8.45
CA LEU A 164 -6.29 13.05 -7.48
C LEU A 164 -6.38 14.45 -8.07
N VAL A 165 -5.77 14.66 -9.23
CA VAL A 165 -5.74 15.94 -9.93
C VAL A 165 -7.16 16.36 -10.33
N ALA A 166 -7.98 15.43 -10.83
CA ALA A 166 -9.40 15.70 -11.18
C ALA A 166 -10.22 16.17 -9.97
N HIS A 167 -9.85 15.76 -8.75
CA HIS A 167 -10.50 16.17 -7.50
C HIS A 167 -9.81 17.34 -6.77
N GLY A 168 -8.82 17.99 -7.40
CA GLY A 168 -8.13 19.13 -6.85
C GLY A 168 -7.10 18.80 -5.75
N TYR A 169 -6.61 17.55 -5.72
CA TYR A 169 -5.55 17.12 -4.82
C TYR A 169 -4.19 17.14 -5.52
N GLU A 170 -3.13 17.24 -4.73
CA GLU A 170 -1.78 17.08 -5.22
C GLU A 170 -1.51 15.63 -5.63
N PRO A 171 -0.79 15.40 -6.75
CA PRO A 171 -0.41 14.05 -7.14
C PRO A 171 0.56 13.43 -6.13
N ILE A 172 0.51 12.11 -6.00
CA ILE A 172 1.46 11.37 -5.17
C ILE A 172 2.81 11.23 -5.86
N GLY A 173 3.88 11.26 -5.05
CA GLY A 173 5.23 11.02 -5.52
C GLY A 173 5.42 9.58 -6.01
N PHE A 174 6.22 9.41 -7.06
CA PHE A 174 6.56 8.08 -7.58
C PHE A 174 7.51 7.35 -6.63
N ILE A 175 7.17 6.12 -6.25
CA ILE A 175 8.04 5.24 -5.46
C ILE A 175 8.59 4.16 -6.39
N ARG A 176 9.89 4.23 -6.67
CA ARG A 176 10.57 3.22 -7.50
C ARG A 176 10.55 1.86 -6.79
N GLY A 177 10.24 0.81 -7.54
CA GLY A 177 10.19 -0.55 -6.98
C GLY A 177 9.07 -0.80 -5.98
N TYR A 178 8.00 -0.01 -6.06
CA TYR A 178 6.83 -0.23 -5.22
C TYR A 178 6.21 -1.60 -5.49
N ALA A 179 6.03 -2.37 -4.43
CA ALA A 179 5.20 -3.56 -4.43
C ALA A 179 4.36 -3.56 -3.13
N PRO A 180 3.05 -3.84 -3.20
CA PRO A 180 2.23 -3.91 -2.00
C PRO A 180 2.63 -5.11 -1.15
N HIS A 181 2.80 -4.88 0.15
CA HIS A 181 3.10 -5.93 1.10
C HIS A 181 1.85 -6.29 1.91
N LEU A 182 1.65 -7.56 2.13
CA LEU A 182 0.72 -8.05 3.13
C LEU A 182 1.45 -8.27 4.45
N GLN A 183 0.80 -7.91 5.54
CA GLN A 183 1.25 -8.37 6.84
C GLN A 183 0.98 -9.86 6.96
N SER A 184 1.97 -10.63 7.41
CA SER A 184 1.75 -12.04 7.72
C SER A 184 0.67 -12.19 8.79
N GLN A 185 -0.04 -13.31 8.78
CA GLN A 185 -1.06 -13.62 9.77
C GLN A 185 -0.50 -13.51 11.20
N GLU A 186 0.73 -13.96 11.42
CA GLU A 186 1.43 -13.85 12.70
C GLU A 186 1.63 -12.41 13.15
N THR A 187 1.97 -11.49 12.24
CA THR A 187 2.09 -10.05 12.55
C THR A 187 0.74 -9.44 12.89
N GLN A 188 -0.32 -9.82 12.17
CA GLN A 188 -1.68 -9.38 12.50
C GLN A 188 -2.12 -9.88 13.88
N GLU A 189 -1.83 -11.14 14.21
CA GLU A 189 -2.14 -11.71 15.52
C GLU A 189 -1.37 -11.02 16.65
N ARG A 190 -0.07 -10.78 16.47
CA ARG A 190 0.75 -10.02 17.44
C ARG A 190 0.25 -8.60 17.63
N PHE A 191 -0.12 -7.92 16.56
CA PHE A 191 -0.69 -6.58 16.60
C PHE A 191 -2.04 -6.58 17.32
N ASN A 192 -2.94 -7.53 16.99
CA ASN A 192 -4.22 -7.69 17.66
C ASN A 192 -4.06 -8.00 19.15
N ASN A 193 -3.13 -8.88 19.51
CA ASN A 193 -2.83 -9.20 20.90
C ASN A 193 -2.25 -7.99 21.67
N ALA A 194 -1.45 -7.15 21.00
CA ALA A 194 -0.96 -5.90 21.60
C ALA A 194 -2.10 -4.89 21.82
N LEU A 195 -3.03 -4.76 20.89
CA LEU A 195 -4.21 -3.90 21.02
C LEU A 195 -5.12 -4.38 22.15
N GLU A 196 -5.34 -5.69 22.29
CA GLU A 196 -6.11 -6.26 23.41
C GLU A 196 -5.48 -5.98 24.76
N ARG A 197 -4.16 -6.11 24.88
CA ARG A 197 -3.42 -5.77 26.11
C ARG A 197 -3.55 -4.30 26.49
N MET A 198 -3.75 -3.42 25.51
CA MET A 198 -4.00 -1.99 25.71
C MET A 198 -5.49 -1.67 25.92
N GLY A 199 -6.37 -2.66 26.04
CA GLY A 199 -7.81 -2.48 26.22
C GLY A 199 -8.56 -1.93 25.02
N ILE A 200 -7.95 -1.98 23.82
CA ILE A 200 -8.57 -1.53 22.58
C ILE A 200 -9.35 -2.71 21.96
N ASN A 201 -10.67 -2.55 21.88
CA ASN A 201 -11.57 -3.62 21.45
C ASN A 201 -11.38 -3.99 19.97
N ARG A 202 -11.36 -5.30 19.66
CA ARG A 202 -11.08 -5.91 18.34
C ARG A 202 -12.03 -5.51 17.20
N GLU A 203 -13.16 -4.92 17.49
CA GLU A 203 -14.15 -4.53 16.46
C GLU A 203 -13.66 -3.44 15.50
N ILE A 204 -12.54 -2.77 15.82
CA ILE A 204 -11.95 -1.72 14.98
C ILE A 204 -11.14 -2.29 13.80
N GLY A 205 -10.73 -3.54 13.86
CA GLY A 205 -9.85 -4.18 12.87
C GLY A 205 -10.53 -4.97 11.76
N LYS A 206 -11.83 -5.22 11.84
CA LYS A 206 -12.57 -5.82 10.72
C LYS A 206 -12.94 -4.72 9.74
N LEU A 207 -12.25 -4.67 8.61
CA LEU A 207 -12.71 -3.88 7.46
C LEU A 207 -14.16 -4.26 7.18
N PRO A 208 -15.09 -3.31 7.25
CA PRO A 208 -16.49 -3.62 7.00
C PRO A 208 -16.63 -4.11 5.56
N THR A 209 -17.17 -5.29 5.39
CA THR A 209 -17.41 -5.92 4.08
C THR A 209 -18.56 -5.29 3.31
N SER A 210 -19.31 -4.36 3.92
CA SER A 210 -20.42 -3.65 3.29
C SER A 210 -20.02 -2.24 2.86
N ILE A 211 -20.63 -1.74 1.80
CA ILE A 211 -20.50 -0.35 1.32
C ILE A 211 -20.73 0.66 2.46
N ALA A 212 -21.73 0.42 3.32
CA ALA A 212 -22.02 1.27 4.48
C ALA A 212 -20.88 1.31 5.49
N GLY A 213 -20.14 0.23 5.66
CA GLY A 213 -18.98 0.17 6.55
C GLY A 213 -17.72 0.80 5.93
N ARG A 214 -17.53 0.66 4.63
CA ARG A 214 -16.46 1.36 3.89
C ARG A 214 -16.64 2.87 3.93
N THR A 215 -17.88 3.36 3.88
CA THR A 215 -18.20 4.80 3.95
C THR A 215 -17.97 5.43 5.33
N LYS A 216 -18.01 4.66 6.44
CA LYS A 216 -17.72 5.19 7.79
C LYS A 216 -16.28 5.65 7.94
N ASN A 217 -15.33 4.99 7.28
CA ASN A 217 -13.90 5.30 7.35
C ASN A 217 -13.44 6.21 6.20
N PHE A 218 -14.32 6.52 5.26
CA PHE A 218 -14.02 7.43 4.17
C PHE A 218 -14.01 8.87 4.69
N LYS A 219 -12.83 9.48 4.69
CA LYS A 219 -12.65 10.90 4.99
C LYS A 219 -12.56 11.65 3.66
N PRO A 220 -13.58 12.47 3.29
CA PRO A 220 -13.60 13.18 2.01
C PRO A 220 -12.37 14.04 1.75
N ASN A 221 -11.74 14.51 2.82
CA ASN A 221 -10.57 15.39 2.76
C ASN A 221 -9.24 14.62 2.70
N MET A 222 -9.24 13.30 2.84
CA MET A 222 -8.06 12.44 2.79
C MET A 222 -8.43 11.01 2.33
N PRO A 223 -8.92 10.84 1.10
CA PRO A 223 -9.40 9.54 0.61
C PRO A 223 -8.32 8.44 0.54
N TRP A 224 -7.04 8.83 0.57
CA TRP A 224 -5.91 7.99 0.21
C TRP A 224 -5.03 7.55 1.37
N ASN A 225 -5.30 7.94 2.60
CA ASN A 225 -4.42 7.70 3.74
C ASN A 225 -4.06 6.22 4.00
N GLY A 226 -4.74 5.29 3.37
CA GLY A 226 -4.47 3.86 3.47
C GLY A 226 -3.54 3.29 2.40
N PHE A 227 -3.58 3.86 1.17
CA PHE A 227 -2.96 3.23 0.00
C PHE A 227 -1.58 3.79 -0.33
N PHE A 228 -1.35 5.08 -0.08
CA PHE A 228 -0.18 5.80 -0.56
C PHE A 228 0.76 6.27 0.54
N LYS A 229 0.70 5.64 1.71
CA LYS A 229 1.66 5.95 2.77
C LYS A 229 3.03 5.46 2.36
N ASN A 230 4.01 6.36 2.38
CA ASN A 230 5.41 5.99 2.43
C ASN A 230 5.61 4.98 3.56
N ARG A 231 6.01 3.76 3.21
CA ARG A 231 6.26 2.70 4.17
C ARG A 231 7.61 2.94 4.82
N ASN A 232 7.59 3.67 5.93
CA ASN A 232 8.69 3.68 6.87
C ASN A 232 8.68 2.44 7.79
N SER A 233 7.79 1.49 7.55
CA SER A 233 7.74 0.28 8.36
C SER A 233 8.95 -0.58 8.01
N GLN A 234 9.81 -0.76 8.96
CA GLN A 234 10.72 -1.88 9.05
C GLN A 234 9.84 -3.13 9.18
N GLY A 235 9.30 -3.58 8.05
CA GLY A 235 8.28 -4.63 8.00
C GLY A 235 8.75 -5.91 8.64
N GLU A 236 8.37 -6.08 9.88
CA GLU A 236 8.50 -7.33 10.57
C GLU A 236 7.51 -8.30 9.94
N PHE A 237 7.92 -9.45 9.51
CA PHE A 237 7.05 -10.54 9.08
C PHE A 237 6.12 -10.23 7.89
N LEU A 238 6.70 -9.71 6.81
CA LEU A 238 5.98 -9.64 5.54
C LEU A 238 6.04 -11.00 4.85
N ASP A 239 4.89 -11.51 4.43
CA ASP A 239 4.83 -12.63 3.51
C ASP A 239 4.98 -12.07 2.09
N PRO A 240 6.07 -12.35 1.36
CA PRO A 240 6.25 -11.87 0.02
C PRO A 240 5.39 -12.69 -0.95
N ASP A 241 4.15 -12.28 -1.16
CA ASP A 241 3.26 -12.84 -2.18
C ASP A 241 2.72 -11.71 -3.06
N ILE A 242 3.36 -11.49 -4.20
CA ILE A 242 3.02 -10.41 -5.14
C ILE A 242 1.58 -10.53 -5.65
N ALA A 243 1.07 -11.75 -5.86
CA ALA A 243 -0.25 -11.94 -6.44
C ALA A 243 -1.33 -11.53 -5.44
N GLU A 244 -1.27 -12.03 -4.21
CA GLU A 244 -2.23 -11.65 -3.16
C GLU A 244 -2.13 -10.16 -2.81
N GLY A 245 -0.91 -9.62 -2.77
CA GLY A 245 -0.67 -8.19 -2.56
C GLY A 245 -1.29 -7.34 -3.66
N PHE A 246 -1.10 -7.74 -4.90
CA PHE A 246 -1.66 -7.05 -6.07
C PHE A 246 -3.19 -7.11 -6.10
N GLU A 247 -3.79 -8.28 -5.90
CA GLU A 247 -5.24 -8.45 -5.88
C GLU A 247 -5.89 -7.51 -4.85
N LYS A 248 -5.42 -7.54 -3.60
CA LYS A 248 -5.93 -6.66 -2.54
C LYS A 248 -5.72 -5.18 -2.84
N TYR A 249 -4.61 -4.84 -3.47
CA TYR A 249 -4.32 -3.47 -3.86
C TYR A 249 -5.27 -2.98 -4.94
N VAL A 250 -5.48 -3.77 -6.00
CA VAL A 250 -6.42 -3.47 -7.10
C VAL A 250 -7.84 -3.31 -6.58
N ASP A 251 -8.31 -4.25 -5.75
CA ASP A 251 -9.65 -4.18 -5.16
C ASP A 251 -9.86 -2.90 -4.38
N SER A 252 -8.92 -2.61 -3.49
CA SER A 252 -9.03 -1.43 -2.64
C SER A 252 -8.92 -0.12 -3.41
N MET A 253 -8.08 -0.08 -4.43
CA MET A 253 -7.91 1.10 -5.27
C MET A 253 -9.10 1.32 -6.19
N SER A 254 -9.65 0.25 -6.75
CA SER A 254 -10.86 0.34 -7.58
C SER A 254 -12.04 0.89 -6.81
N ASP A 255 -12.22 0.54 -5.53
CA ASP A 255 -13.24 1.13 -4.67
C ASP A 255 -13.10 2.65 -4.59
N VAL A 256 -11.88 3.15 -4.49
CA VAL A 256 -11.61 4.59 -4.44
C VAL A 256 -11.88 5.26 -5.78
N LEU A 257 -11.35 4.69 -6.86
CA LEU A 257 -11.47 5.28 -8.20
C LEU A 257 -12.93 5.37 -8.68
N TYR A 258 -13.73 4.36 -8.39
CA TYR A 258 -15.09 4.26 -8.94
C TYR A 258 -16.21 4.71 -8.00
N HIS A 259 -15.99 4.69 -6.68
CA HIS A 259 -17.07 5.00 -5.72
C HIS A 259 -16.89 6.30 -4.94
N THR A 260 -15.78 7.01 -5.07
CA THR A 260 -15.58 8.27 -4.35
C THR A 260 -16.64 9.29 -4.70
N ASP A 261 -16.92 9.49 -5.99
CA ASP A 261 -17.91 10.44 -6.45
C ASP A 261 -19.32 10.05 -6.03
N ASP A 262 -19.65 8.77 -6.04
CA ASP A 262 -20.93 8.25 -5.57
C ASP A 262 -21.15 8.54 -4.08
N ILE A 263 -20.11 8.33 -3.28
CA ILE A 263 -20.13 8.63 -1.84
C ILE A 263 -20.29 10.13 -1.60
N MET A 264 -19.58 10.97 -2.34
CA MET A 264 -19.68 12.42 -2.23
C MET A 264 -21.08 12.91 -2.64
N ARG A 265 -21.61 12.40 -3.75
CA ARG A 265 -22.97 12.71 -4.25
C ARG A 265 -24.04 12.28 -3.25
N THR A 266 -23.94 11.06 -2.74
CA THR A 266 -24.90 10.54 -1.74
C THR A 266 -24.86 11.38 -0.46
N ARG A 267 -23.68 11.77 0.01
CA ARG A 267 -23.54 12.65 1.18
C ARG A 267 -24.13 14.04 0.93
N ALA A 268 -23.90 14.61 -0.24
CA ALA A 268 -24.47 15.90 -0.61
C ALA A 268 -26.01 15.82 -0.66
N PHE A 269 -26.56 14.76 -1.25
CA PHE A 269 -27.99 14.52 -1.27
C PHE A 269 -28.59 14.35 0.13
N VAL A 270 -27.98 13.55 1.00
CA VAL A 270 -28.44 13.36 2.38
C VAL A 270 -28.41 14.67 3.16
N ARG A 271 -27.36 15.50 2.98
CA ARG A 271 -27.30 16.83 3.60
C ARG A 271 -28.42 17.75 3.09
N TYR A 272 -28.62 17.80 1.77
CA TYR A 272 -29.70 18.57 1.17
C TYR A 272 -31.07 18.13 1.70
N PHE A 273 -31.34 16.81 1.72
CA PHE A 273 -32.60 16.25 2.20
C PHE A 273 -32.85 16.60 3.68
N ARG A 274 -31.81 16.45 4.53
CA ARG A 274 -31.92 16.81 5.94
C ARG A 274 -32.20 18.30 6.14
N ARG A 275 -31.53 19.18 5.41
CA ARG A 275 -31.74 20.63 5.48
C ARG A 275 -33.13 21.05 5.01
N THR A 276 -33.67 20.37 4.00
CA THR A 276 -34.94 20.74 3.37
C THR A 276 -36.15 20.21 4.14
N TYR A 277 -36.03 18.99 4.67
CA TYR A 277 -37.21 18.27 5.23
C TYR A 277 -37.10 18.00 6.74
N ALA A 278 -36.00 18.25 7.37
CA ALA A 278 -35.89 18.10 8.82
C ALA A 278 -36.58 19.27 9.55
N PRO A 279 -37.20 19.03 10.74
CA PRO A 279 -37.67 20.08 11.61
C PRO A 279 -36.57 21.13 11.89
N GLU A 280 -36.96 22.37 12.10
CA GLU A 280 -36.06 23.52 12.24
C GLU A 280 -35.03 23.32 13.36
N GLU A 281 -35.43 22.72 14.48
CA GLU A 281 -34.52 22.39 15.60
C GLU A 281 -33.42 21.43 15.20
N ILE A 282 -33.75 20.42 14.38
CA ILE A 282 -32.75 19.45 13.88
C ILE A 282 -31.85 20.11 12.83
N ARG A 283 -32.39 20.99 12.00
CA ARG A 283 -31.59 21.75 11.03
C ARG A 283 -30.53 22.60 11.71
N ASN A 284 -30.91 23.33 12.74
CA ASN A 284 -30.02 24.18 13.52
C ASN A 284 -28.92 23.35 14.22
N GLN A 285 -29.24 22.19 14.79
CA GLN A 285 -28.25 21.27 15.38
C GLN A 285 -27.27 20.70 14.34
N LEU A 286 -27.75 20.38 13.15
CA LEU A 286 -26.89 19.87 12.04
C LEU A 286 -25.94 20.96 11.52
N GLU A 287 -26.42 22.20 11.40
CA GLU A 287 -25.60 23.33 10.99
C GLU A 287 -24.50 23.66 12.01
N GLN A 288 -24.82 23.61 13.30
CA GLN A 288 -23.85 23.78 14.38
C GLN A 288 -22.81 22.63 14.39
N ALA A 289 -23.24 21.39 14.20
CA ALA A 289 -22.34 20.24 14.15
C ALA A 289 -21.43 20.26 12.91
N ASP A 290 -21.92 20.71 11.76
CA ASP A 290 -21.12 20.87 10.55
C ASP A 290 -20.10 22.01 10.72
N ALA A 291 -20.50 23.16 11.29
CA ALA A 291 -19.60 24.28 11.59
C ALA A 291 -18.46 23.88 12.56
N LEU A 292 -18.77 23.13 13.61
CA LEU A 292 -17.78 22.58 14.54
C LEU A 292 -16.79 21.63 13.86
N ARG A 293 -17.28 20.77 12.96
CA ARG A 293 -16.41 19.84 12.21
C ARG A 293 -15.46 20.58 11.25
N TYR A 294 -15.95 21.62 10.58
CA TYR A 294 -15.10 22.46 9.71
C TYR A 294 -14.04 23.21 10.53
N ALA A 295 -14.40 23.78 11.67
CA ALA A 295 -13.47 24.46 12.55
C ALA A 295 -12.39 23.50 13.12
N GLN A 296 -12.78 22.28 13.49
CA GLN A 296 -11.84 21.26 13.95
C GLN A 296 -10.92 20.76 12.83
N ALA A 297 -11.41 20.61 11.60
CA ALA A 297 -10.62 20.23 10.45
C ALA A 297 -9.60 21.31 10.07
N ASP A 298 -10.00 22.59 10.12
CA ASP A 298 -9.10 23.73 9.89
C ASP A 298 -8.03 23.86 10.97
N GLN A 299 -8.38 23.66 12.23
CA GLN A 299 -7.40 23.63 13.32
C GLN A 299 -6.41 22.49 13.18
N GLN A 300 -6.87 21.29 12.80
CA GLN A 300 -5.99 20.15 12.55
C GLN A 300 -5.06 20.38 11.35
N ALA A 301 -5.57 20.96 10.28
CA ALA A 301 -4.79 21.30 9.09
C ALA A 301 -3.74 22.39 9.38
N SER A 302 -4.09 23.42 10.17
CA SER A 302 -3.20 24.46 10.62
C SER A 302 -2.09 23.89 11.55
N PHE A 303 -2.47 23.09 12.52
CA PHE A 303 -1.54 22.43 13.45
C PHE A 303 -0.53 21.51 12.71
N LEU A 304 -0.96 20.82 11.67
CA LEU A 304 -0.08 19.96 10.87
C LEU A 304 0.85 20.76 9.97
N ARG A 305 0.40 21.90 9.44
CA ARG A 305 1.24 22.87 8.70
C ARG A 305 2.31 23.49 9.59
N ASP A 306 1.93 23.98 10.77
CA ASP A 306 2.85 24.64 11.71
C ASP A 306 3.92 23.69 12.26
N LYS A 307 3.64 22.38 12.32
CA LYS A 307 4.62 21.36 12.75
C LYS A 307 5.49 20.78 11.64
N GLY A 308 5.41 21.30 10.43
CA GLY A 308 6.19 20.77 9.28
C GLY A 308 5.92 19.30 8.94
N LYS A 309 4.84 18.72 9.48
CA LYS A 309 4.45 17.32 9.24
C LYS A 309 3.70 17.11 7.94
N LEU A 310 3.48 18.16 7.18
CA LEU A 310 2.97 18.15 5.81
C LEU A 310 4.08 18.48 4.79
N SER A 311 5.35 18.29 5.12
CA SER A 311 6.38 18.24 4.09
C SER A 311 6.24 16.90 3.38
N TYR A 312 5.72 16.96 2.19
CA TYR A 312 5.76 15.87 1.21
C TYR A 312 7.23 15.68 0.80
N THR A 313 7.88 14.70 1.35
CA THR A 313 9.11 14.11 0.81
C THR A 313 8.87 12.65 0.51
#